data_c24184d0688ec37297d70e6cceae8471
#
_entry.id   c24184d0688ec37297d70e6cceae8471
#
_cell.length_a   1.000
_cell.length_b   1.000
_cell.length_c   1.000
_cell.angle_alpha   90.00
_cell.angle_beta   90.00
_cell.angle_gamma   90.00
#
_symmetry.space_group_name_H-M   'P 1'
#
loop_
_entity.id
_entity.type
_entity.pdbx_description
1 polymer ?
#
loop_
_entity_poly.entity_id
_entity_poly.type
_entity_poly.pdbx_seq_one_letter_code
_entity_poly.pdbx_strand_id
1 'polypeptide(L)'
;LRGITGMISRQLFPDKYKGVPDHVMRRAADKGSRIHSQCEFVDSTGFEPESIEAENYLRERMNAGYDALANEYTVSDEEYFASNIDCVWEKEGEISLADIKTTYRIDKESLSWQLSIYAYLFERQNPGLKVRNLYGVWLRGDKSELIPVERRSDEEVMHLMECEVKGEKYLSTEIAPAGNLQLMTAAAVQMLIDIQEELDFAKEQSEQMKEGLKNAMIENGVNVWDAGRLRASVTPATTGKSFDTKAFQTDYPDLYSKYLKSVEKKASIRITIRKEKENECE
;
A
#
# COMPACT_ATOMS: atom_id res chain seq x y z
N LEU A 1 12.18 6.81 -23.95
CA LEU A 1 11.93 5.40 -23.68
C LEU A 1 10.67 5.25 -22.82
N ARG A 2 9.96 4.13 -22.94
CA ARG A 2 8.72 3.85 -22.20
C ARG A 2 9.07 3.21 -20.86
N GLY A 3 8.39 3.65 -19.77
CA GLY A 3 8.53 3.03 -18.45
C GLY A 3 7.84 1.67 -18.38
N ILE A 4 8.50 0.69 -17.77
CA ILE A 4 8.03 -0.70 -17.67
C ILE A 4 6.74 -0.80 -16.85
N THR A 5 6.63 -0.13 -15.71
CA THR A 5 5.41 -0.14 -14.89
C THR A 5 4.20 0.42 -15.63
N GLY A 6 4.41 1.46 -16.45
CA GLY A 6 3.37 2.02 -17.31
C GLY A 6 2.92 1.05 -18.41
N MET A 7 3.84 0.31 -19.01
CA MET A 7 3.53 -0.75 -19.98
C MET A 7 2.70 -1.85 -19.33
N ILE A 8 3.14 -2.38 -18.19
CA ILE A 8 2.41 -3.43 -17.44
C ILE A 8 0.97 -2.98 -17.15
N SER A 9 0.80 -1.75 -16.67
CA SER A 9 -0.53 -1.20 -16.42
C SER A 9 -1.41 -1.16 -17.67
N ARG A 10 -0.87 -0.70 -18.81
CA ARG A 10 -1.65 -0.60 -20.05
C ARG A 10 -2.01 -1.96 -20.64
N GLN A 11 -1.08 -2.89 -20.63
CA GLN A 11 -1.23 -4.19 -21.30
C GLN A 11 -2.00 -5.21 -20.47
N LEU A 12 -1.70 -5.28 -19.17
CA LEU A 12 -2.21 -6.35 -18.31
C LEU A 12 -3.30 -5.87 -17.35
N PHE A 13 -3.22 -4.61 -16.89
CA PHE A 13 -4.10 -4.08 -15.84
C PHE A 13 -4.70 -2.71 -16.22
N PRO A 14 -5.33 -2.56 -17.42
CA PRO A 14 -5.75 -1.25 -17.95
C PRO A 14 -6.76 -0.53 -17.06
N ASP A 15 -7.52 -1.26 -16.28
CA ASP A 15 -8.55 -0.74 -15.39
C ASP A 15 -8.11 -0.68 -13.90
N LYS A 16 -6.84 -0.98 -13.61
CA LYS A 16 -6.32 -1.13 -12.23
C LYS A 16 -6.68 0.05 -11.32
N TYR A 17 -6.60 1.25 -11.84
CA TYR A 17 -6.84 2.49 -11.08
C TYR A 17 -8.09 3.25 -11.54
N LYS A 18 -8.96 2.62 -12.30
CA LYS A 18 -10.18 3.25 -12.80
C LYS A 18 -11.11 3.66 -11.66
N GLY A 19 -11.45 4.94 -11.62
CA GLY A 19 -12.33 5.51 -10.57
C GLY A 19 -11.60 5.99 -9.31
N VAL A 20 -10.28 5.85 -9.26
CA VAL A 20 -9.48 6.39 -8.15
C VAL A 20 -9.15 7.86 -8.41
N PRO A 21 -9.47 8.78 -7.49
CA PRO A 21 -9.17 10.21 -7.66
C PRO A 21 -7.65 10.50 -7.74
N ASP A 22 -7.25 11.39 -8.63
CA ASP A 22 -5.83 11.74 -8.86
C ASP A 22 -5.08 12.20 -7.61
N HIS A 23 -5.77 12.90 -6.70
CA HIS A 23 -5.11 13.38 -5.47
C HIS A 23 -4.75 12.23 -4.52
N VAL A 24 -5.53 11.13 -4.54
CA VAL A 24 -5.24 9.92 -3.76
C VAL A 24 -4.06 9.20 -4.35
N MET A 25 -4.03 9.04 -5.68
CA MET A 25 -2.91 8.45 -6.40
C MET A 25 -1.60 9.21 -6.14
N ARG A 26 -1.63 10.54 -6.23
CA ARG A 26 -0.46 11.38 -5.95
C ARG A 26 0.05 11.21 -4.52
N ARG A 27 -0.85 11.25 -3.54
CA ARG A 27 -0.46 11.09 -2.13
C ARG A 27 0.20 9.72 -1.85
N ALA A 28 -0.34 8.65 -2.45
CA ALA A 28 0.25 7.32 -2.34
C ALA A 28 1.63 7.26 -3.00
N ALA A 29 1.79 7.87 -4.19
CA ALA A 29 3.06 7.95 -4.90
C ALA A 29 4.10 8.76 -4.10
N ASP A 30 3.73 9.92 -3.55
CA ASP A 30 4.63 10.77 -2.75
C ASP A 30 5.13 10.03 -1.49
N LYS A 31 4.22 9.29 -0.80
CA LYS A 31 4.61 8.46 0.34
C LYS A 31 5.58 7.35 -0.08
N GLY A 32 5.27 6.65 -1.17
CA GLY A 32 6.13 5.61 -1.73
C GLY A 32 7.52 6.14 -2.05
N SER A 33 7.62 7.21 -2.85
CA SER A 33 8.90 7.81 -3.26
C SER A 33 9.75 8.23 -2.06
N ARG A 34 9.14 8.77 -1.01
CA ARG A 34 9.87 9.14 0.21
C ARG A 34 10.48 7.92 0.89
N ILE A 35 9.74 6.81 1.01
CA ILE A 35 10.24 5.59 1.64
C ILE A 35 11.35 4.97 0.80
N HIS A 36 11.19 4.90 -0.54
CA HIS A 36 12.25 4.42 -1.44
C HIS A 36 13.55 5.21 -1.27
N SER A 37 13.47 6.56 -1.28
CA SER A 37 14.66 7.41 -1.08
C SER A 37 15.32 7.19 0.29
N GLN A 38 14.56 6.89 1.33
CA GLN A 38 15.14 6.58 2.66
C GLN A 38 15.83 5.21 2.68
N CYS A 39 15.28 4.20 2.01
CA CYS A 39 15.92 2.89 1.87
C CYS A 39 17.22 2.99 1.05
N GLU A 40 17.18 3.70 -0.08
CA GLU A 40 18.37 3.99 -0.90
C GLU A 40 19.45 4.73 -0.08
N PHE A 41 19.06 5.73 0.71
CA PHE A 41 19.99 6.48 1.56
C PHE A 41 20.69 5.57 2.57
N VAL A 42 19.98 4.66 3.21
CA VAL A 42 20.54 3.70 4.16
C VAL A 42 21.56 2.78 3.48
N ASP A 43 21.23 2.24 2.31
CA ASP A 43 22.12 1.35 1.57
C ASP A 43 23.38 2.08 1.05
N SER A 44 23.22 3.31 0.57
CA SER A 44 24.31 4.08 -0.04
C SER A 44 25.27 4.69 0.97
N THR A 45 24.79 5.03 2.17
CA THR A 45 25.58 5.75 3.18
C THR A 45 25.97 4.90 4.38
N GLY A 46 25.19 3.84 4.68
CA GLY A 46 25.34 3.06 5.89
C GLY A 46 24.95 3.80 7.19
N PHE A 47 24.31 4.98 7.06
CA PHE A 47 23.81 5.70 8.23
C PHE A 47 22.56 5.06 8.82
N GLU A 48 22.27 5.37 10.09
CA GLU A 48 21.07 4.89 10.76
C GLU A 48 19.81 5.34 10.03
N PRO A 49 18.80 4.45 9.92
CA PRO A 49 17.52 4.77 9.29
C PRO A 49 16.78 5.91 10.01
N GLU A 50 16.19 6.83 9.25
CA GLU A 50 15.39 7.94 9.78
C GLU A 50 13.92 7.60 9.97
N SER A 51 13.47 6.45 9.44
CA SER A 51 12.06 5.99 9.54
C SER A 51 11.96 4.53 9.89
N ILE A 52 10.84 4.16 10.49
CA ILE A 52 10.54 2.76 10.83
C ILE A 52 10.51 1.86 9.59
N GLU A 53 10.05 2.36 8.46
CA GLU A 53 10.03 1.62 7.20
C GLU A 53 11.46 1.36 6.69
N ALA A 54 12.38 2.33 6.76
CA ALA A 54 13.78 2.14 6.37
C ALA A 54 14.52 1.21 7.35
N GLU A 55 14.21 1.27 8.64
CA GLU A 55 14.72 0.32 9.64
C GLU A 55 14.24 -1.11 9.33
N ASN A 56 12.96 -1.27 9.03
CA ASN A 56 12.38 -2.54 8.64
C ASN A 56 12.99 -3.08 7.34
N TYR A 57 13.20 -2.22 6.34
CA TYR A 57 13.89 -2.58 5.10
C TYR A 57 15.28 -3.16 5.37
N LEU A 58 16.08 -2.44 6.14
CA LEU A 58 17.45 -2.87 6.50
C LEU A 58 17.42 -4.20 7.23
N ARG A 59 16.50 -4.36 8.18
CA ARG A 59 16.33 -5.60 8.95
C ARG A 59 15.94 -6.78 8.04
N GLU A 60 14.98 -6.62 7.14
CA GLU A 60 14.57 -7.69 6.22
C GLU A 60 15.73 -8.13 5.32
N ARG A 61 16.46 -7.17 4.73
CA ARG A 61 17.62 -7.45 3.88
C ARG A 61 18.73 -8.18 4.64
N MET A 62 19.10 -7.67 5.81
CA MET A 62 20.18 -8.26 6.63
C MET A 62 19.81 -9.65 7.17
N ASN A 63 18.56 -9.85 7.62
CA ASN A 63 18.10 -11.16 8.11
C ASN A 63 18.12 -12.21 6.98
N ALA A 64 17.85 -11.81 5.74
CA ALA A 64 17.95 -12.67 4.57
C ALA A 64 19.40 -12.91 4.11
N GLY A 65 20.36 -12.16 4.68
CA GLY A 65 21.80 -12.28 4.40
C GLY A 65 22.22 -11.67 3.08
N TYR A 66 21.53 -10.61 2.62
CA TYR A 66 21.86 -9.90 1.39
C TYR A 66 22.67 -8.63 1.67
N ASP A 67 23.66 -8.39 0.81
CA ASP A 67 24.34 -7.11 0.69
C ASP A 67 23.72 -6.28 -0.42
N ALA A 68 23.61 -4.95 -0.22
CA ALA A 68 23.15 -4.04 -1.26
C ALA A 68 24.29 -3.80 -2.25
N LEU A 69 24.07 -4.15 -3.51
CA LEU A 69 25.05 -3.93 -4.59
C LEU A 69 24.77 -2.61 -5.32
N ALA A 70 23.51 -2.30 -5.59
CA ALA A 70 23.08 -1.04 -6.19
C ALA A 70 21.61 -0.74 -5.86
N ASN A 71 21.28 0.54 -5.84
CA ASN A 71 19.90 1.05 -5.74
C ASN A 71 19.58 1.86 -6.99
N GLU A 72 18.30 1.97 -7.33
CA GLU A 72 17.81 2.72 -8.50
C GLU A 72 18.58 2.36 -9.80
N TYR A 73 18.93 1.08 -9.94
CA TYR A 73 19.75 0.61 -11.07
C TYR A 73 18.97 0.68 -12.37
N THR A 74 19.43 1.51 -13.30
CA THR A 74 18.75 1.70 -14.58
C THR A 74 18.94 0.50 -15.50
N VAL A 75 17.83 -0.07 -15.97
CA VAL A 75 17.77 -1.10 -17.01
C VAL A 75 17.07 -0.58 -18.26
N SER A 76 17.56 -0.99 -19.44
CA SER A 76 17.01 -0.56 -20.71
C SER A 76 17.30 -1.59 -21.79
N ASP A 77 16.47 -1.63 -22.84
CA ASP A 77 16.78 -2.28 -24.12
C ASP A 77 17.46 -1.33 -25.11
N GLU A 78 17.73 -0.08 -24.67
CA GLU A 78 18.32 1.03 -25.44
C GLU A 78 17.44 1.57 -26.59
N GLU A 79 16.30 0.94 -26.87
CA GLU A 79 15.45 1.28 -28.02
C GLU A 79 14.06 1.76 -27.61
N TYR A 80 13.34 0.97 -26.82
CA TYR A 80 11.93 1.23 -26.50
C TYR A 80 11.67 1.43 -25.00
N PHE A 81 12.38 0.72 -24.12
CA PHE A 81 12.06 0.62 -22.71
C PHE A 81 13.23 1.02 -21.80
N ALA A 82 12.91 1.68 -20.71
CA ALA A 82 13.83 1.91 -19.61
C ALA A 82 13.06 1.99 -18.27
N SER A 83 13.70 1.57 -17.19
CA SER A 83 13.18 1.70 -15.83
C SER A 83 14.32 1.59 -14.84
N ASN A 84 14.01 1.87 -13.57
CA ASN A 84 14.94 1.67 -12.46
C ASN A 84 14.50 0.47 -11.63
N ILE A 85 15.49 -0.31 -11.20
CA ILE A 85 15.32 -1.39 -10.22
C ILE A 85 15.61 -0.78 -8.85
N ASP A 86 14.66 -0.86 -7.93
CA ASP A 86 14.84 -0.27 -6.59
C ASP A 86 16.08 -0.80 -5.89
N CYS A 87 16.27 -2.15 -5.90
CA CYS A 87 17.37 -2.79 -5.21
C CYS A 87 17.97 -3.94 -6.04
N VAL A 88 19.28 -3.89 -6.21
CA VAL A 88 20.08 -5.03 -6.68
C VAL A 88 20.90 -5.53 -5.51
N TRP A 89 20.67 -6.78 -5.13
CA TRP A 89 21.30 -7.41 -3.98
C TRP A 89 22.22 -8.55 -4.39
N GLU A 90 23.20 -8.80 -3.55
CA GLU A 90 24.15 -9.90 -3.73
C GLU A 90 24.20 -10.76 -2.47
N LYS A 91 24.28 -12.07 -2.65
CA LYS A 91 24.55 -13.04 -1.60
C LYS A 91 25.36 -14.19 -2.17
N GLU A 92 26.55 -14.42 -1.63
CA GLU A 92 27.44 -15.52 -2.03
C GLU A 92 27.74 -15.55 -3.54
N GLY A 93 27.83 -14.38 -4.18
CA GLY A 93 28.06 -14.24 -5.63
C GLY A 93 26.80 -14.35 -6.48
N GLU A 94 25.62 -14.58 -5.89
CA GLU A 94 24.35 -14.64 -6.60
C GLU A 94 23.61 -13.30 -6.54
N ILE A 95 23.11 -12.86 -7.70
CA ILE A 95 22.32 -11.62 -7.82
C ILE A 95 20.85 -11.88 -7.55
N SER A 96 20.24 -11.00 -6.80
CA SER A 96 18.80 -10.95 -6.58
C SER A 96 18.29 -9.54 -6.82
N LEU A 97 17.05 -9.41 -7.33
CA LEU A 97 16.40 -8.12 -7.50
C LEU A 97 15.26 -7.98 -6.50
N ALA A 98 15.13 -6.80 -5.93
CA ALA A 98 14.03 -6.50 -5.05
C ALA A 98 13.37 -5.17 -5.41
N ASP A 99 12.07 -5.10 -5.16
CA ASP A 99 11.24 -3.92 -5.40
C ASP A 99 10.46 -3.60 -4.13
N ILE A 100 10.50 -2.34 -3.71
CA ILE A 100 9.90 -1.86 -2.47
C ILE A 100 8.43 -1.53 -2.72
N LYS A 101 7.55 -2.06 -1.89
CA LYS A 101 6.10 -1.80 -1.95
C LYS A 101 5.59 -1.29 -0.61
N THR A 102 4.94 -0.13 -0.64
CA THR A 102 4.35 0.53 0.52
C THR A 102 2.83 0.46 0.52
N THR A 103 2.26 -0.32 -0.40
CA THR A 103 0.82 -0.58 -0.52
C THR A 103 0.31 -1.48 0.61
N TYR A 104 -1.00 -1.51 0.80
CA TYR A 104 -1.60 -2.37 1.83
C TYR A 104 -1.28 -3.85 1.64
N ARG A 105 -1.34 -4.32 0.41
CA ARG A 105 -0.92 -5.67 0.00
C ARG A 105 -0.06 -5.60 -1.26
N ILE A 106 0.81 -6.56 -1.41
CA ILE A 106 1.54 -6.73 -2.67
C ILE A 106 0.63 -7.41 -3.69
N ASP A 107 0.49 -6.77 -4.84
CA ASP A 107 -0.01 -7.40 -6.05
C ASP A 107 1.11 -8.26 -6.66
N LYS A 108 1.14 -9.53 -6.25
CA LYS A 108 2.19 -10.48 -6.63
C LYS A 108 2.27 -10.69 -8.14
N GLU A 109 1.14 -10.63 -8.84
CA GLU A 109 1.11 -10.81 -10.29
C GLU A 109 1.77 -9.63 -11.02
N SER A 110 1.37 -8.41 -10.68
CA SER A 110 1.96 -7.19 -11.23
C SER A 110 3.46 -7.11 -10.92
N LEU A 111 3.85 -7.49 -9.70
CA LEU A 111 5.25 -7.50 -9.26
C LEU A 111 6.07 -8.58 -9.96
N SER A 112 5.50 -9.77 -10.19
CA SER A 112 6.13 -10.84 -10.96
C SER A 112 6.49 -10.38 -12.37
N TRP A 113 5.56 -9.73 -13.07
CA TRP A 113 5.83 -9.14 -14.38
C TRP A 113 6.92 -8.07 -14.33
N GLN A 114 6.83 -7.15 -13.38
CA GLN A 114 7.79 -6.04 -13.24
C GLN A 114 9.20 -6.57 -13.01
N LEU A 115 9.40 -7.41 -12.01
CA LEU A 115 10.72 -7.95 -11.67
C LEU A 115 11.26 -8.92 -12.73
N SER A 116 10.40 -9.66 -13.42
CA SER A 116 10.84 -10.54 -14.52
C SER A 116 11.36 -9.75 -15.71
N ILE A 117 10.71 -8.65 -16.07
CA ILE A 117 11.20 -7.75 -17.12
C ILE A 117 12.52 -7.09 -16.68
N TYR A 118 12.62 -6.68 -15.44
CA TYR A 118 13.86 -6.13 -14.88
C TYR A 118 15.00 -7.15 -14.94
N ALA A 119 14.75 -8.39 -14.53
CA ALA A 119 15.76 -9.46 -14.60
C ALA A 119 16.20 -9.74 -16.03
N TYR A 120 15.26 -9.82 -16.97
CA TYR A 120 15.56 -10.00 -18.40
C TYR A 120 16.45 -8.88 -18.94
N LEU A 121 16.12 -7.62 -18.68
CA LEU A 121 16.93 -6.47 -19.13
C LEU A 121 18.27 -6.39 -18.42
N PHE A 122 18.30 -6.63 -17.10
CA PHE A 122 19.53 -6.65 -16.31
C PHE A 122 20.53 -7.67 -16.83
N GLU A 123 20.09 -8.91 -17.09
CA GLU A 123 20.95 -9.97 -17.60
C GLU A 123 21.48 -9.66 -19.01
N ARG A 124 20.72 -8.95 -19.83
CA ARG A 124 21.17 -8.49 -21.15
C ARG A 124 22.22 -7.38 -21.07
N GLN A 125 22.06 -6.45 -20.13
CA GLN A 125 23.04 -5.37 -19.91
C GLN A 125 24.32 -5.87 -19.22
N ASN A 126 24.24 -6.97 -18.46
CA ASN A 126 25.35 -7.51 -17.69
C ASN A 126 25.65 -8.97 -18.11
N PRO A 127 26.27 -9.19 -19.29
CA PRO A 127 26.58 -10.52 -19.77
C PRO A 127 27.42 -11.32 -18.75
N GLY A 128 26.92 -12.50 -18.39
CA GLY A 128 27.58 -13.38 -17.41
C GLY A 128 26.99 -13.30 -15.99
N LEU A 129 26.18 -12.28 -15.68
CA LEU A 129 25.41 -12.25 -14.44
C LEU A 129 24.03 -12.89 -14.68
N LYS A 130 23.55 -13.61 -13.64
CA LYS A 130 22.21 -14.20 -13.64
C LYS A 130 21.47 -13.79 -12.38
N VAL A 131 20.21 -13.39 -12.56
CA VAL A 131 19.31 -13.08 -11.46
C VAL A 131 18.74 -14.36 -10.91
N ARG A 132 19.03 -14.66 -9.65
CA ARG A 132 18.64 -15.91 -9.00
C ARG A 132 17.27 -15.83 -8.36
N ASN A 133 17.01 -14.73 -7.62
CA ASN A 133 15.78 -14.56 -6.87
C ASN A 133 15.17 -13.19 -7.13
N LEU A 134 13.85 -13.11 -7.00
CA LEU A 134 13.06 -11.89 -7.10
C LEU A 134 12.27 -11.71 -5.80
N TYR A 135 12.25 -10.49 -5.26
CA TYR A 135 11.59 -10.20 -4.00
C TYR A 135 10.74 -8.93 -4.07
N GLY A 136 9.58 -8.97 -3.43
CA GLY A 136 8.89 -7.77 -2.99
C GLY A 136 9.29 -7.45 -1.54
N VAL A 137 9.76 -6.24 -1.27
CA VAL A 137 9.97 -5.77 0.09
C VAL A 137 8.74 -4.97 0.50
N TRP A 138 7.87 -5.59 1.27
CA TRP A 138 6.67 -4.92 1.74
C TRP A 138 6.94 -4.18 3.05
N LEU A 139 6.65 -2.86 3.05
CA LEU A 139 6.91 -1.96 4.16
C LEU A 139 5.65 -1.16 4.49
N ARG A 140 5.20 -1.26 5.75
CA ARG A 140 4.01 -0.52 6.19
C ARG A 140 4.08 -0.20 7.68
N GLY A 141 4.59 0.97 8.02
CA GLY A 141 4.82 1.37 9.40
C GLY A 141 5.71 0.35 10.12
N ASP A 142 5.21 -0.23 11.19
CA ASP A 142 5.89 -1.24 12.00
C ASP A 142 5.94 -2.64 11.37
N LYS A 143 5.23 -2.86 10.27
CA LYS A 143 5.14 -4.16 9.58
C LYS A 143 6.03 -4.18 8.36
N SER A 144 6.67 -5.33 8.15
CA SER A 144 7.49 -5.62 6.97
C SER A 144 7.47 -7.10 6.65
N GLU A 145 7.69 -7.41 5.39
CA GLU A 145 7.82 -8.79 4.92
C GLU A 145 8.67 -8.82 3.65
N LEU A 146 9.58 -9.78 3.58
CA LEU A 146 10.32 -10.10 2.37
C LEU A 146 9.58 -11.23 1.63
N ILE A 147 8.93 -10.89 0.53
CA ILE A 147 8.03 -11.80 -0.21
C ILE A 147 8.72 -12.32 -1.45
N PRO A 148 8.99 -13.62 -1.58
CA PRO A 148 9.53 -14.20 -2.80
C PRO A 148 8.50 -14.11 -3.93
N VAL A 149 9.00 -13.82 -5.14
CA VAL A 149 8.20 -13.64 -6.35
C VAL A 149 8.69 -14.61 -7.42
N GLU A 150 7.75 -15.29 -8.07
CA GLU A 150 8.08 -16.18 -9.17
C GLU A 150 8.49 -15.38 -10.42
N ARG A 151 9.56 -15.83 -11.08
CA ARG A 151 10.01 -15.27 -12.34
C ARG A 151 9.20 -15.84 -13.49
N ARG A 152 8.68 -14.98 -14.36
CA ARG A 152 8.09 -15.33 -15.65
C ARG A 152 9.16 -15.76 -16.62
N SER A 153 8.78 -16.56 -17.62
CA SER A 153 9.72 -16.95 -18.67
C SER A 153 10.16 -15.76 -19.51
N ASP A 154 11.36 -15.83 -20.06
CA ASP A 154 11.87 -14.77 -20.94
C ASP A 154 11.03 -14.66 -22.22
N GLU A 155 10.39 -15.76 -22.67
CA GLU A 155 9.46 -15.77 -23.80
C GLU A 155 8.20 -14.96 -23.54
N GLU A 156 7.60 -15.12 -22.34
CA GLU A 156 6.42 -14.31 -21.93
C GLU A 156 6.79 -12.83 -21.84
N VAL A 157 7.95 -12.52 -21.26
CA VAL A 157 8.46 -11.15 -21.13
C VAL A 157 8.66 -10.51 -22.49
N MET A 158 9.36 -11.19 -23.41
CA MET A 158 9.60 -10.71 -24.78
C MET A 158 8.29 -10.50 -25.52
N HIS A 159 7.35 -11.45 -25.43
CA HIS A 159 6.06 -11.35 -26.11
C HIS A 159 5.25 -10.14 -25.60
N LEU A 160 5.22 -9.90 -24.28
CA LEU A 160 4.57 -8.72 -23.71
C LEU A 160 5.18 -7.42 -24.23
N MET A 161 6.51 -7.33 -24.24
CA MET A 161 7.24 -6.16 -24.73
C MET A 161 7.00 -5.92 -26.23
N GLU A 162 6.98 -6.98 -27.03
CA GLU A 162 6.67 -6.89 -28.45
C GLU A 162 5.24 -6.40 -28.72
N CYS A 163 4.24 -6.89 -27.99
CA CYS A 163 2.85 -6.43 -28.10
C CYS A 163 2.75 -4.92 -27.82
N GLU A 164 3.46 -4.42 -26.81
CA GLU A 164 3.49 -2.99 -26.49
C GLU A 164 4.14 -2.16 -27.61
N VAL A 165 5.22 -2.64 -28.20
CA VAL A 165 5.91 -1.96 -29.32
C VAL A 165 5.01 -1.89 -30.55
N LYS A 166 4.35 -3.01 -30.90
CA LYS A 166 3.45 -3.13 -32.05
C LYS A 166 2.10 -2.44 -31.85
N GLY A 167 1.75 -2.03 -30.63
CA GLY A 167 0.45 -1.50 -30.29
C GLY A 167 -0.66 -2.57 -30.27
N GLU A 168 -0.27 -3.82 -30.13
CA GLU A 168 -1.16 -4.97 -30.00
C GLU A 168 -1.51 -5.21 -28.51
N LYS A 169 -2.66 -5.84 -28.26
CA LYS A 169 -2.99 -6.26 -26.89
C LYS A 169 -2.31 -7.58 -26.56
N TYR A 170 -1.67 -7.64 -25.41
CA TYR A 170 -1.22 -8.90 -24.86
C TYR A 170 -2.45 -9.74 -24.47
N LEU A 171 -2.60 -10.90 -25.10
CA LEU A 171 -3.65 -11.86 -24.77
C LEU A 171 -3.03 -12.96 -23.90
N SER A 172 -3.32 -12.90 -22.63
CA SER A 172 -3.05 -14.04 -21.71
C SER A 172 -3.87 -15.24 -22.20
N THR A 173 -3.27 -16.41 -22.21
CA THR A 173 -4.00 -17.66 -22.48
C THR A 173 -4.90 -18.12 -21.34
N GLU A 174 -4.92 -17.40 -20.21
CA GLU A 174 -5.78 -17.68 -19.09
C GLU A 174 -7.15 -17.02 -19.26
N ILE A 175 -8.20 -17.84 -19.31
CA ILE A 175 -9.60 -17.41 -19.42
C ILE A 175 -10.08 -16.95 -18.03
N ALA A 176 -10.33 -15.66 -17.87
CA ALA A 176 -10.99 -15.15 -16.68
C ALA A 176 -12.46 -15.62 -16.65
N PRO A 177 -12.99 -16.12 -15.51
CA PRO A 177 -14.38 -16.55 -15.42
C PRO A 177 -15.34 -15.36 -15.59
N ALA A 178 -16.23 -15.47 -16.55
CA ALA A 178 -17.28 -14.50 -16.79
C ALA A 178 -18.43 -14.70 -15.80
N GLY A 179 -18.83 -13.66 -15.12
CA GLY A 179 -20.13 -13.56 -14.45
C GLY A 179 -20.06 -12.94 -13.07
N ASN A 180 -20.29 -11.62 -13.06
CA ASN A 180 -21.08 -10.89 -12.06
C ASN A 180 -20.94 -9.40 -12.38
N LEU A 181 -21.98 -8.62 -12.17
CA LEU A 181 -21.96 -7.18 -12.37
C LEU A 181 -20.81 -6.55 -11.55
N GLN A 182 -19.70 -6.26 -12.22
CA GLN A 182 -18.52 -5.72 -11.57
C GLN A 182 -18.62 -4.19 -11.58
N LEU A 183 -19.07 -3.61 -10.46
CA LEU A 183 -19.21 -2.16 -10.30
C LEU A 183 -17.84 -1.46 -10.23
N MET A 184 -16.80 -2.19 -9.81
CA MET A 184 -15.43 -1.72 -9.74
C MET A 184 -14.47 -2.86 -10.12
N THR A 185 -13.27 -2.52 -10.60
CA THR A 185 -12.22 -3.53 -10.83
C THR A 185 -11.71 -4.08 -9.50
N ALA A 186 -11.18 -5.30 -9.50
CA ALA A 186 -10.59 -5.90 -8.30
C ALA A 186 -9.51 -5.00 -7.68
N ALA A 187 -8.69 -4.36 -8.53
CA ALA A 187 -7.67 -3.42 -8.07
C ALA A 187 -8.25 -2.14 -7.45
N ALA A 188 -9.33 -1.59 -8.01
CA ALA A 188 -10.01 -0.44 -7.42
C ALA A 188 -10.69 -0.79 -6.08
N VAL A 189 -11.23 -2.02 -5.96
CA VAL A 189 -11.75 -2.54 -4.69
C VAL A 189 -10.61 -2.68 -3.68
N GLN A 190 -9.46 -3.26 -4.08
CA GLN A 190 -8.31 -3.39 -3.18
C GLN A 190 -7.80 -2.03 -2.71
N MET A 191 -7.67 -1.06 -3.62
CA MET A 191 -7.23 0.29 -3.24
C MET A 191 -8.22 0.99 -2.29
N LEU A 192 -9.52 0.74 -2.45
CA LEU A 192 -10.52 1.27 -1.53
C LEU A 192 -10.38 0.64 -0.13
N ILE A 193 -10.08 -0.66 -0.08
CA ILE A 193 -9.75 -1.37 1.17
C ILE A 193 -8.52 -0.74 1.80
N ASP A 194 -7.43 -0.56 1.04
CA ASP A 194 -6.17 0.01 1.52
C ASP A 194 -6.36 1.41 2.14
N ILE A 195 -7.11 2.28 1.45
CA ILE A 195 -7.41 3.64 1.95
C ILE A 195 -8.24 3.58 3.23
N GLN A 196 -9.24 2.70 3.30
CA GLN A 196 -10.10 2.60 4.47
C GLN A 196 -9.31 2.12 5.69
N GLU A 197 -8.42 1.16 5.51
CA GLU A 197 -7.60 0.63 6.58
C GLU A 197 -6.51 1.61 7.02
N GLU A 198 -5.88 2.35 6.09
CA GLU A 198 -4.99 3.46 6.45
C GLU A 198 -5.72 4.53 7.26
N LEU A 199 -6.96 4.84 6.90
CA LEU A 199 -7.78 5.80 7.63
C LEU A 199 -8.10 5.28 9.04
N ASP A 200 -8.45 4.02 9.17
CA ASP A 200 -8.80 3.43 10.46
C ASP A 200 -7.56 3.30 11.36
N PHE A 201 -6.41 2.92 10.81
CA PHE A 201 -5.13 2.94 11.52
C PHE A 201 -4.74 4.36 11.98
N ALA A 202 -4.86 5.37 11.10
CA ALA A 202 -4.58 6.75 11.46
C ALA A 202 -5.53 7.29 12.54
N LYS A 203 -6.81 6.87 12.52
CA LYS A 203 -7.77 7.20 13.58
C LYS A 203 -7.39 6.56 14.90
N GLU A 204 -7.04 5.27 14.87
CA GLU A 204 -6.63 4.56 16.09
C GLU A 204 -5.39 5.19 16.71
N GLN A 205 -4.37 5.50 15.92
CA GLN A 205 -3.19 6.23 16.39
C GLN A 205 -3.57 7.61 16.97
N SER A 206 -4.44 8.34 16.27
CA SER A 206 -4.91 9.64 16.76
C SER A 206 -5.63 9.53 18.10
N GLU A 207 -6.46 8.51 18.30
CA GLU A 207 -7.16 8.30 19.59
C GLU A 207 -6.19 7.88 20.69
N GLN A 208 -5.21 7.03 20.40
CA GLN A 208 -4.15 6.66 21.36
C GLN A 208 -3.33 7.88 21.81
N MET A 209 -2.92 8.75 20.85
CA MET A 209 -2.20 9.98 21.16
C MET A 209 -3.05 10.97 21.96
N LYS A 210 -4.34 11.11 21.64
CA LYS A 210 -5.29 11.96 22.40
C LYS A 210 -5.47 11.44 23.83
N GLU A 211 -5.58 10.14 24.00
CA GLU A 211 -5.73 9.54 25.33
C GLU A 211 -4.44 9.73 26.15
N GLY A 212 -3.27 9.53 25.54
CA GLY A 212 -1.98 9.82 26.18
C GLY A 212 -1.84 11.29 26.60
N LEU A 213 -2.20 12.22 25.71
CA LEU A 213 -2.19 13.66 26.02
C LEU A 213 -3.17 13.99 27.14
N LYS A 214 -4.40 13.44 27.10
CA LYS A 214 -5.40 13.61 28.14
C LYS A 214 -4.87 13.16 29.51
N ASN A 215 -4.26 11.99 29.56
CA ASN A 215 -3.71 11.43 30.80
C ASN A 215 -2.57 12.30 31.33
N ALA A 216 -1.64 12.73 30.49
CA ALA A 216 -0.57 13.63 30.88
C ALA A 216 -1.09 15.00 31.38
N MET A 217 -2.13 15.54 30.75
CA MET A 217 -2.75 16.79 31.21
C MET A 217 -3.42 16.63 32.58
N ILE A 218 -4.10 15.51 32.80
CA ILE A 218 -4.76 15.21 34.12
C ILE A 218 -3.69 15.04 35.20
N GLU A 219 -2.64 14.26 34.95
CA GLU A 219 -1.55 14.02 35.91
C GLU A 219 -0.82 15.31 36.33
N ASN A 220 -0.69 16.25 35.40
CA ASN A 220 -0.03 17.54 35.63
C ASN A 220 -1.01 18.66 36.04
N GLY A 221 -2.30 18.37 36.21
CA GLY A 221 -3.31 19.36 36.62
C GLY A 221 -3.56 20.47 35.60
N VAL A 222 -3.27 20.20 34.30
CA VAL A 222 -3.40 21.16 33.18
C VAL A 222 -4.74 20.97 32.50
N ASN A 223 -5.64 21.94 32.59
CA ASN A 223 -6.96 21.89 31.94
C ASN A 223 -6.91 22.37 30.47
N VAL A 224 -5.96 23.24 30.13
CA VAL A 224 -5.78 23.75 28.78
C VAL A 224 -4.27 23.76 28.44
N TRP A 225 -3.90 23.18 27.34
CA TRP A 225 -2.54 23.18 26.82
C TRP A 225 -2.55 23.76 25.40
N ASP A 226 -1.65 24.68 25.14
CA ASP A 226 -1.55 25.36 23.84
C ASP A 226 -0.12 25.26 23.35
N ALA A 227 0.06 24.64 22.18
CA ALA A 227 1.34 24.45 21.49
C ALA A 227 1.31 25.14 20.09
N GLY A 228 0.67 26.30 20.01
CA GLY A 228 0.57 27.09 18.80
C GLY A 228 -0.48 26.57 17.81
N ARG A 229 -0.14 25.62 16.95
CA ARG A 229 -1.10 25.04 15.99
C ARG A 229 -2.02 23.98 16.62
N LEU A 230 -1.68 23.46 17.81
CA LEU A 230 -2.46 22.49 18.54
C LEU A 230 -2.88 23.08 19.87
N ARG A 231 -4.18 23.09 20.14
CA ARG A 231 -4.73 23.43 21.44
C ARG A 231 -5.56 22.25 21.94
N ALA A 232 -5.26 21.76 23.14
CA ALA A 232 -6.00 20.73 23.83
C ALA A 232 -6.67 21.26 25.09
N SER A 233 -7.87 20.76 25.39
CA SER A 233 -8.56 21.04 26.62
C SER A 233 -9.16 19.77 27.19
N VAL A 234 -9.03 19.56 28.49
CA VAL A 234 -9.62 18.44 29.22
C VAL A 234 -10.82 18.94 29.99
N THR A 235 -11.97 18.32 29.77
CA THR A 235 -13.19 18.55 30.57
C THR A 235 -13.31 17.41 31.59
N PRO A 236 -13.40 17.70 32.88
CA PRO A 236 -13.60 16.66 33.90
C PRO A 236 -14.87 15.84 33.64
N ALA A 237 -14.83 14.57 34.02
CA ALA A 237 -16.00 13.71 33.92
C ALA A 237 -17.13 14.28 34.81
N THR A 238 -18.30 14.43 34.24
CA THR A 238 -19.49 14.90 34.91
C THR A 238 -20.63 13.92 34.74
N THR A 239 -21.44 13.74 35.77
CA THR A 239 -22.68 12.96 35.68
C THR A 239 -23.80 13.86 35.20
N GLY A 240 -24.36 13.56 34.04
CA GLY A 240 -25.51 14.26 33.47
C GLY A 240 -26.73 13.36 33.41
N LYS A 241 -27.92 13.97 33.31
CA LYS A 241 -29.16 13.26 33.02
C LYS A 241 -29.35 13.29 31.47
N SER A 242 -29.57 12.13 30.87
CA SER A 242 -30.01 12.03 29.48
C SER A 242 -31.46 11.57 29.41
N PHE A 243 -32.16 12.00 28.39
CA PHE A 243 -33.53 11.57 28.14
C PHE A 243 -33.54 10.19 27.52
N ASP A 244 -34.21 9.21 28.14
CA ASP A 244 -34.38 7.87 27.58
C ASP A 244 -35.50 7.89 26.55
N THR A 245 -35.12 8.11 25.28
CA THR A 245 -36.03 8.19 24.17
C THR A 245 -36.78 6.87 23.93
N LYS A 246 -36.15 5.72 24.23
CA LYS A 246 -36.77 4.41 24.01
C LYS A 246 -37.85 4.14 25.06
N ALA A 247 -37.52 4.36 26.31
CA ALA A 247 -38.51 4.24 27.38
C ALA A 247 -39.67 5.20 27.14
N PHE A 248 -39.42 6.47 26.83
CA PHE A 248 -40.43 7.45 26.55
C PHE A 248 -41.35 7.09 25.35
N GLN A 249 -40.78 6.51 24.27
CA GLN A 249 -41.54 6.03 23.11
C GLN A 249 -42.46 4.87 23.50
N THR A 250 -42.02 4.00 24.40
CA THR A 250 -42.82 2.87 24.90
C THR A 250 -43.92 3.31 25.80
N ASP A 251 -43.61 4.19 26.75
CA ASP A 251 -44.56 4.63 27.80
C ASP A 251 -45.57 5.67 27.28
N TYR A 252 -45.16 6.49 26.29
CA TYR A 252 -45.98 7.63 25.82
C TYR A 252 -45.95 7.72 24.27
N PRO A 253 -46.46 6.70 23.52
CA PRO A 253 -46.33 6.63 22.08
C PRO A 253 -47.03 7.78 21.32
N ASP A 254 -48.19 8.22 21.81
CA ASP A 254 -48.92 9.32 21.19
C ASP A 254 -48.19 10.66 21.34
N LEU A 255 -47.61 10.89 22.52
CA LEU A 255 -46.85 12.09 22.80
C LEU A 255 -45.55 12.10 21.99
N TYR A 256 -44.88 10.98 21.89
CA TYR A 256 -43.67 10.82 21.09
C TYR A 256 -43.95 11.12 19.59
N SER A 257 -45.03 10.55 19.06
CA SER A 257 -45.44 10.77 17.67
C SER A 257 -45.76 12.22 17.35
N LYS A 258 -46.36 12.95 18.29
CA LYS A 258 -46.72 14.37 18.11
C LYS A 258 -45.47 15.28 17.96
N TYR A 259 -44.34 14.89 18.54
CA TYR A 259 -43.10 15.68 18.51
C TYR A 259 -42.05 15.14 17.50
N LEU A 260 -42.37 14.13 16.72
CA LEU A 260 -41.52 13.67 15.64
C LEU A 260 -41.43 14.73 14.54
N LYS A 261 -40.22 14.98 14.05
CA LYS A 261 -39.96 15.82 12.89
C LYS A 261 -39.49 14.95 11.75
N SER A 262 -40.08 15.14 10.57
CA SER A 262 -39.53 14.58 9.35
C SER A 262 -38.19 15.24 9.01
N VAL A 263 -37.17 14.45 8.84
CA VAL A 263 -35.83 14.91 8.44
C VAL A 263 -35.46 14.19 7.16
N GLU A 264 -35.19 14.97 6.13
CA GLU A 264 -34.71 14.46 4.87
C GLU A 264 -33.24 13.98 5.05
N LYS A 265 -32.99 12.69 4.87
CA LYS A 265 -31.65 12.12 4.96
C LYS A 265 -31.11 11.92 3.54
N LYS A 266 -29.92 12.46 3.30
CA LYS A 266 -29.18 12.18 2.05
C LYS A 266 -28.80 10.71 2.00
N ALA A 267 -28.76 10.17 0.78
CA ALA A 267 -28.24 8.82 0.57
C ALA A 267 -26.79 8.71 1.09
N SER A 268 -26.50 7.63 1.76
CA SER A 268 -25.16 7.37 2.30
C SER A 268 -24.72 5.97 1.92
N ILE A 269 -23.42 5.80 1.75
CA ILE A 269 -22.79 4.50 1.55
C ILE A 269 -22.07 4.09 2.83
N ARG A 270 -22.20 2.83 3.21
CA ARG A 270 -21.41 2.22 4.27
C ARG A 270 -20.57 1.11 3.67
N ILE A 271 -19.27 1.18 3.85
CA ILE A 271 -18.32 0.17 3.45
C ILE A 271 -17.92 -0.62 4.69
N THR A 272 -17.93 -1.93 4.58
CA THR A 272 -17.49 -2.83 5.66
C THR A 272 -16.50 -3.83 5.07
N ILE A 273 -15.29 -3.84 5.61
CA ILE A 273 -14.26 -4.79 5.24
C ILE A 273 -14.43 -6.03 6.13
N ARG A 274 -14.57 -7.20 5.52
CA ARG A 274 -14.64 -8.48 6.23
C ARG A 274 -13.22 -8.98 6.43
N LYS A 275 -12.88 -9.40 7.67
CA LYS A 275 -11.63 -10.14 7.93
C LYS A 275 -11.66 -11.45 7.16
N GLU A 276 -10.59 -11.78 6.47
CA GLU A 276 -10.41 -13.11 5.89
C GLU A 276 -10.43 -14.14 7.04
N LYS A 277 -11.17 -15.22 6.85
CA LYS A 277 -11.09 -16.35 7.78
C LYS A 277 -9.69 -16.93 7.65
N GLU A 278 -8.92 -16.92 8.73
CA GLU A 278 -7.74 -17.76 8.84
C GLU A 278 -8.22 -19.21 8.62
N ASN A 279 -7.81 -19.79 7.51
CA ASN A 279 -7.98 -21.23 7.31
C ASN A 279 -7.04 -21.91 8.32
N GLU A 280 -7.59 -22.35 9.44
CA GLU A 280 -6.93 -23.33 10.28
C GLU A 280 -6.71 -24.57 9.39
N CYS A 281 -5.47 -24.76 8.93
CA CYS A 281 -5.03 -26.03 8.40
C CYS A 281 -4.93 -27.00 9.58
N GLU A 282 -5.88 -27.96 9.65
CA GLU A 282 -5.68 -29.20 10.39
C GLU A 282 -4.61 -30.07 9.70
#